data_7e3f7f80adfcda74d2ab61ff7f691c3d
#
_entry.id   7e3f7f80adfcda74d2ab61ff7f691c3d
#
_cell.length_a   1.000
_cell.length_b   1.000
_cell.length_c   1.000
_cell.angle_alpha   90.00
_cell.angle_beta   90.00
_cell.angle_gamma   90.00
#
_symmetry.space_group_name_H-M   'P 1'
#
loop_
_entity.id
_entity.type
_entity.pdbx_description
1 polymer ?
#
loop_
_entity_poly.entity_id
_entity_poly.type
_entity_poly.pdbx_seq_one_letter_code
_entity_poly.pdbx_strand_id
1 'polypeptide(L)'
;MYYQAGVRNGTIVAGGNGHDLSTSQLGYQYGLYHDAVTNSLFIAQCITNNIIQWSLGASNWTLIAGYLNGTISSSSSGFLCARDITLDPMGNIYVVDRDNRRIQFFLSGQSNGMTIAGITGITGVNASLLGYPISVVLDTQLNLYVSETTNHRVQKFIRY
;
A
#
# COMPACT_ATOMS: atom_id res chain seq x y z
N MET A 1 23.65 -10.50 -4.61
CA MET A 1 23.81 -9.65 -3.41
C MET A 1 23.66 -10.54 -2.19
N TYR A 2 24.63 -10.58 -1.29
CA TYR A 2 24.61 -11.46 -0.11
C TYR A 2 24.45 -10.60 1.13
N TYR A 3 23.58 -11.00 2.06
CA TYR A 3 23.60 -10.43 3.40
C TYR A 3 24.91 -10.83 4.07
N GLN A 4 25.59 -9.88 4.70
CA GLN A 4 26.84 -10.16 5.41
C GLN A 4 26.52 -11.11 6.59
N ALA A 5 27.13 -12.28 6.58
CA ALA A 5 26.97 -13.24 7.67
C ALA A 5 27.47 -12.63 9.00
N GLY A 6 26.66 -12.75 10.07
CA GLY A 6 27.01 -12.26 11.40
C GLY A 6 26.51 -10.86 11.77
N VAL A 7 25.95 -10.07 10.82
CA VAL A 7 25.29 -8.80 11.15
C VAL A 7 23.89 -9.10 11.73
N ARG A 8 23.75 -8.93 13.03
CA ARG A 8 22.49 -9.17 13.76
C ARG A 8 21.70 -7.90 14.08
N ASN A 9 22.29 -6.72 13.83
CA ASN A 9 21.69 -5.44 14.17
C ASN A 9 21.14 -4.77 12.92
N GLY A 10 19.85 -4.41 12.95
CA GLY A 10 19.24 -3.53 11.96
C GLY A 10 19.45 -2.06 12.31
N THR A 11 19.30 -1.19 11.30
CA THR A 11 19.28 0.26 11.48
C THR A 11 17.88 0.78 11.26
N ILE A 12 17.40 1.66 12.13
CA ILE A 12 16.13 2.36 11.95
C ILE A 12 16.32 3.38 10.82
N VAL A 13 15.51 3.27 9.76
CA VAL A 13 15.56 4.15 8.59
C VAL A 13 14.31 5.02 8.44
N ALA A 14 13.26 4.70 9.20
CA ALA A 14 11.99 5.43 9.25
C ALA A 14 11.32 5.23 10.60
N GLY A 15 10.65 6.24 11.15
CA GLY A 15 9.98 6.15 12.45
C GLY A 15 10.95 6.08 13.63
N GLY A 16 10.58 5.29 14.66
CA GLY A 16 11.35 5.16 15.89
C GLY A 16 11.01 6.20 16.97
N ASN A 17 10.10 7.12 16.68
CA ASN A 17 9.72 8.24 17.55
C ASN A 17 8.36 8.03 18.25
N GLY A 18 7.91 6.77 18.36
CA GLY A 18 6.60 6.43 18.90
C GLY A 18 5.53 6.25 17.82
N HIS A 19 4.27 6.16 18.25
CA HIS A 19 3.12 5.87 17.42
C HIS A 19 2.11 7.02 17.54
N ASP A 20 1.87 7.73 16.41
CA ASP A 20 0.83 8.76 16.31
C ASP A 20 0.65 9.18 14.84
N LEU A 21 -0.18 10.21 14.60
CA LEU A 21 -0.41 10.87 13.31
C LEU A 21 0.62 11.96 12.97
N SER A 22 1.59 12.19 13.83
CA SER A 22 2.69 13.13 13.58
C SER A 22 3.57 12.66 12.42
N THR A 23 4.05 13.58 11.59
CA THR A 23 4.84 13.26 10.38
C THR A 23 6.21 12.63 10.68
N SER A 24 6.68 12.67 11.92
CA SER A 24 7.92 11.99 12.37
C SER A 24 7.68 10.60 12.97
N GLN A 25 6.42 10.17 13.07
CA GLN A 25 6.01 8.91 13.67
C GLN A 25 5.34 8.01 12.63
N LEU A 26 5.24 6.73 12.94
CA LEU A 26 4.55 5.76 12.09
C LEU A 26 3.37 5.16 12.85
N GLY A 27 2.27 4.92 12.14
CA GLY A 27 1.13 4.15 12.65
C GLY A 27 1.38 2.65 12.55
N TYR A 28 0.34 1.86 12.27
CA TYR A 28 0.47 0.41 12.04
C TYR A 28 0.79 0.14 10.57
N GLN A 29 2.06 -0.11 10.28
CA GLN A 29 2.58 -0.42 8.95
C GLN A 29 2.31 -1.88 8.62
N TYR A 30 1.84 -2.15 7.41
CA TYR A 30 1.64 -3.51 6.90
C TYR A 30 2.36 -3.74 5.58
N GLY A 31 2.12 -2.90 4.58
CA GLY A 31 2.76 -2.97 3.29
C GLY A 31 3.90 -1.97 3.16
N LEU A 32 4.95 -2.39 2.45
CA LEU A 32 6.16 -1.60 2.27
C LEU A 32 6.71 -1.81 0.86
N TYR A 33 6.96 -0.70 0.15
CA TYR A 33 7.63 -0.72 -1.14
C TYR A 33 8.83 0.23 -1.10
N HIS A 34 10.00 -0.26 -1.52
CA HIS A 34 11.19 0.59 -1.70
C HIS A 34 11.29 1.05 -3.14
N ASP A 35 11.18 2.35 -3.35
CA ASP A 35 11.42 2.97 -4.64
C ASP A 35 12.89 3.41 -4.74
N ALA A 36 13.65 2.69 -5.55
CA ALA A 36 15.07 2.97 -5.75
C ALA A 36 15.31 4.26 -6.55
N VAL A 37 14.33 4.74 -7.31
CA VAL A 37 14.46 5.97 -8.11
C VAL A 37 14.47 7.20 -7.21
N THR A 38 13.52 7.27 -6.28
CA THR A 38 13.40 8.39 -5.34
C THR A 38 14.14 8.14 -4.02
N ASN A 39 14.76 6.95 -3.86
CA ASN A 39 15.37 6.49 -2.61
C ASN A 39 14.42 6.65 -1.41
N SER A 40 13.19 6.19 -1.57
CA SER A 40 12.11 6.35 -0.60
C SER A 40 11.41 5.03 -0.28
N LEU A 41 10.80 4.98 0.90
CA LEU A 41 9.87 3.94 1.28
C LEU A 41 8.43 4.46 1.11
N PHE A 42 7.62 3.72 0.37
CA PHE A 42 6.17 3.88 0.37
C PHE A 42 5.58 2.91 1.39
N ILE A 43 4.77 3.41 2.30
CA ILE A 43 4.31 2.66 3.46
C ILE A 43 2.79 2.70 3.52
N ALA A 44 2.16 1.52 3.51
CA ALA A 44 0.73 1.37 3.72
C ALA A 44 0.43 1.23 5.22
N GLN A 45 -0.41 2.12 5.75
CA GLN A 45 -0.77 2.17 7.15
C GLN A 45 -2.26 1.85 7.34
N CYS A 46 -2.56 0.71 7.97
CA CYS A 46 -3.92 0.22 8.08
C CYS A 46 -4.78 1.02 9.08
N ILE A 47 -4.27 1.34 10.26
CA ILE A 47 -5.09 2.03 11.28
C ILE A 47 -5.21 3.53 11.00
N THR A 48 -4.16 4.14 10.48
CA THR A 48 -4.19 5.54 10.06
C THR A 48 -4.75 5.75 8.66
N ASN A 49 -5.12 4.66 7.97
CA ASN A 49 -5.87 4.68 6.69
C ASN A 49 -5.25 5.59 5.64
N ASN A 50 -3.92 5.52 5.50
CA ASN A 50 -3.19 6.35 4.54
C ASN A 50 -1.98 5.63 3.94
N ILE A 51 -1.49 6.20 2.86
CA ILE A 51 -0.22 5.87 2.22
C ILE A 51 0.70 7.06 2.41
N ILE A 52 1.89 6.79 2.89
CA ILE A 52 2.93 7.79 3.09
C ILE A 52 4.20 7.45 2.33
N GLN A 53 4.98 8.46 2.02
CA GLN A 53 6.34 8.35 1.49
C GLN A 53 7.33 8.85 2.52
N TRP A 54 8.33 8.02 2.82
CA TRP A 54 9.46 8.37 3.68
C TRP A 54 10.75 8.35 2.87
N SER A 55 11.31 9.50 2.55
CA SER A 55 12.63 9.58 1.90
C SER A 55 13.70 9.12 2.88
N LEU A 56 14.58 8.22 2.46
CA LEU A 56 15.61 7.69 3.34
C LEU A 56 16.58 8.81 3.77
N GLY A 57 16.78 8.95 5.07
CA GLY A 57 17.51 10.04 5.71
C GLY A 57 16.67 11.26 6.10
N ALA A 58 15.40 11.33 5.73
CA ALA A 58 14.49 12.39 6.19
C ALA A 58 14.01 12.15 7.63
N SER A 59 13.59 13.21 8.30
CA SER A 59 12.99 13.16 9.65
C SER A 59 11.47 13.03 9.63
N ASN A 60 10.85 13.25 8.49
CA ASN A 60 9.39 13.28 8.34
C ASN A 60 8.95 12.60 7.04
N TRP A 61 7.75 12.06 7.06
CA TRP A 61 7.08 11.53 5.87
C TRP A 61 6.18 12.56 5.19
N THR A 62 5.82 12.28 3.96
CA THR A 62 4.84 13.03 3.16
C THR A 62 3.62 12.16 2.90
N LEU A 63 2.43 12.73 3.01
CA LEU A 63 1.19 12.04 2.66
C LEU A 63 1.10 11.88 1.14
N ILE A 64 0.80 10.66 0.69
CA ILE A 64 0.60 10.33 -0.72
C ILE A 64 -0.90 10.17 -1.04
N ALA A 65 -1.61 9.41 -0.22
CA ALA A 65 -3.06 9.18 -0.38
C ALA A 65 -3.70 8.86 0.97
N GLY A 66 -5.02 9.05 1.07
CA GLY A 66 -5.74 8.99 2.34
C GLY A 66 -5.79 10.36 3.02
N TYR A 67 -6.05 10.37 4.32
CA TYR A 67 -6.21 11.60 5.09
C TYR A 67 -5.20 11.68 6.23
N LEU A 68 -4.69 12.90 6.51
CA LEU A 68 -3.73 13.12 7.60
C LEU A 68 -4.28 12.74 8.98
N ASN A 69 -5.58 12.93 9.19
CA ASN A 69 -6.25 12.65 10.45
C ASN A 69 -6.69 11.18 10.60
N GLY A 70 -6.32 10.31 9.67
CA GLY A 70 -6.66 8.89 9.72
C GLY A 70 -8.13 8.56 9.45
N THR A 71 -8.90 9.49 8.91
CA THR A 71 -10.32 9.28 8.60
C THR A 71 -10.50 8.07 7.66
N ILE A 72 -11.34 7.13 8.06
CA ILE A 72 -11.75 6.00 7.21
C ILE A 72 -12.68 6.49 6.09
N SER A 73 -12.50 5.94 4.89
CA SER A 73 -13.32 6.34 3.75
C SER A 73 -13.35 5.26 2.66
N SER A 74 -14.47 5.18 1.97
CA SER A 74 -14.63 4.38 0.74
C SER A 74 -14.57 5.24 -0.53
N SER A 75 -14.26 6.53 -0.41
CA SER A 75 -14.11 7.44 -1.56
C SER A 75 -12.89 7.09 -2.42
N SER A 76 -12.71 7.80 -3.54
CA SER A 76 -11.55 7.63 -4.42
C SER A 76 -10.22 8.05 -3.78
N SER A 77 -10.24 8.94 -2.77
CA SER A 77 -9.04 9.43 -2.08
C SER A 77 -8.80 8.80 -0.70
N GLY A 78 -9.71 7.93 -0.23
CA GLY A 78 -9.63 7.37 1.12
C GLY A 78 -9.52 5.85 1.17
N PHE A 79 -9.24 5.34 2.36
CA PHE A 79 -9.07 3.91 2.64
C PHE A 79 -9.83 3.48 3.89
N LEU A 80 -10.07 2.17 3.96
CA LEU A 80 -10.41 1.44 5.18
C LEU A 80 -9.42 0.29 5.30
N CYS A 81 -8.35 0.49 6.09
CA CYS A 81 -7.20 -0.39 6.22
C CYS A 81 -6.39 -0.56 4.91
N ALA A 82 -5.56 0.44 4.57
CA ALA A 82 -4.53 0.30 3.54
C ALA A 82 -3.53 -0.79 3.98
N ARG A 83 -3.53 -1.96 3.29
CA ARG A 83 -2.86 -3.17 3.75
C ARG A 83 -1.53 -3.44 3.07
N ASP A 84 -1.45 -3.21 1.77
CA ASP A 84 -0.24 -3.45 0.98
C ASP A 84 -0.16 -2.46 -0.18
N ILE A 85 1.03 -2.33 -0.76
CA ILE A 85 1.34 -1.35 -1.78
C ILE A 85 2.40 -1.89 -2.75
N THR A 86 2.22 -1.61 -4.03
CA THR A 86 3.26 -1.77 -5.05
C THR A 86 3.23 -0.61 -6.03
N LEU A 87 4.35 -0.36 -6.70
CA LEU A 87 4.47 0.66 -7.73
C LEU A 87 4.85 0.03 -9.07
N ASP A 88 4.40 0.67 -10.16
CA ASP A 88 4.92 0.38 -11.49
C ASP A 88 6.15 1.27 -11.82
N PRO A 89 6.87 1.01 -12.93
CA PRO A 89 8.04 1.80 -13.32
C PRO A 89 7.76 3.28 -13.63
N MET A 90 6.49 3.66 -13.81
CA MET A 90 6.07 5.06 -14.02
C MET A 90 5.77 5.78 -12.71
N GLY A 91 5.89 5.08 -11.56
CA GLY A 91 5.58 5.61 -10.23
C GLY A 91 4.09 5.63 -9.91
N ASN A 92 3.25 4.96 -10.71
CA ASN A 92 1.85 4.79 -10.36
C ASN A 92 1.73 3.78 -9.21
N ILE A 93 0.75 3.99 -8.35
CA ILE A 93 0.63 3.31 -7.07
C ILE A 93 -0.59 2.39 -7.07
N TYR A 94 -0.40 1.17 -6.63
CA TYR A 94 -1.44 0.15 -6.47
C TYR A 94 -1.58 -0.20 -4.99
N VAL A 95 -2.75 0.01 -4.40
CA VAL A 95 -2.98 -0.14 -2.95
C VAL A 95 -4.05 -1.18 -2.69
N VAL A 96 -3.75 -2.09 -1.79
CA VAL A 96 -4.74 -2.98 -1.20
C VAL A 96 -5.56 -2.20 -0.16
N ASP A 97 -6.77 -1.85 -0.51
CA ASP A 97 -7.76 -1.23 0.38
C ASP A 97 -8.65 -2.34 0.97
N ARG A 98 -8.09 -3.03 1.97
CA ARG A 98 -8.51 -4.35 2.46
C ARG A 98 -9.98 -4.40 2.85
N ASP A 99 -10.41 -3.53 3.76
CA ASP A 99 -11.74 -3.59 4.33
C ASP A 99 -12.79 -2.94 3.43
N ASN A 100 -12.37 -2.17 2.43
CA ASN A 100 -13.18 -1.74 1.29
C ASN A 100 -13.26 -2.81 0.16
N ARG A 101 -12.58 -3.96 0.26
CA ARG A 101 -12.64 -5.08 -0.71
C ARG A 101 -12.19 -4.71 -2.12
N ARG A 102 -11.20 -3.85 -2.26
CA ARG A 102 -10.77 -3.35 -3.58
C ARG A 102 -9.27 -3.15 -3.66
N ILE A 103 -8.77 -3.05 -4.90
CA ILE A 103 -7.48 -2.48 -5.20
C ILE A 103 -7.71 -1.09 -5.79
N GLN A 104 -7.06 -0.09 -5.20
CA GLN A 104 -7.05 1.28 -5.71
C GLN A 104 -5.77 1.55 -6.50
N PHE A 105 -5.92 2.21 -7.64
CA PHE A 105 -4.84 2.68 -8.50
C PHE A 105 -4.77 4.20 -8.46
N PHE A 106 -3.58 4.75 -8.25
CA PHE A 106 -3.32 6.19 -8.27
C PHE A 106 -2.27 6.48 -9.32
N LEU A 107 -2.54 7.43 -10.22
CA LEU A 107 -1.52 7.98 -11.09
C LEU A 107 -0.47 8.70 -10.25
N SER A 108 0.78 8.65 -10.69
CA SER A 108 1.89 9.34 -10.03
C SER A 108 1.56 10.81 -9.78
N GLY A 109 1.72 11.26 -8.54
CA GLY A 109 1.41 12.63 -8.11
C GLY A 109 -0.07 12.95 -7.91
N GLN A 110 -0.98 11.97 -8.06
CA GLN A 110 -2.41 12.18 -7.83
C GLN A 110 -2.84 11.57 -6.49
N SER A 111 -3.72 12.28 -5.78
CA SER A 111 -4.31 11.83 -4.52
C SER A 111 -5.71 11.20 -4.68
N ASN A 112 -6.27 11.24 -5.89
CA ASN A 112 -7.52 10.57 -6.22
C ASN A 112 -7.23 9.31 -7.04
N GLY A 113 -7.66 8.18 -6.52
CA GLY A 113 -7.50 6.88 -7.17
C GLY A 113 -8.76 6.41 -7.87
N MET A 114 -8.61 5.29 -8.56
CA MET A 114 -9.74 4.53 -9.14
C MET A 114 -9.67 3.08 -8.68
N THR A 115 -10.82 2.46 -8.48
CA THR A 115 -10.90 1.02 -8.21
C THR A 115 -10.64 0.25 -9.49
N ILE A 116 -9.61 -0.60 -9.50
CA ILE A 116 -9.20 -1.43 -10.66
C ILE A 116 -9.48 -2.92 -10.47
N ALA A 117 -9.72 -3.36 -9.25
CA ALA A 117 -10.12 -4.72 -8.93
C ALA A 117 -11.00 -4.74 -7.67
N GLY A 118 -11.97 -5.64 -7.64
CA GLY A 118 -12.99 -5.69 -6.60
C GLY A 118 -14.12 -4.68 -6.80
N ILE A 119 -15.13 -4.77 -5.98
CA ILE A 119 -16.25 -3.81 -5.90
C ILE A 119 -16.32 -3.31 -4.46
N THR A 120 -16.24 -1.99 -4.29
CA THR A 120 -16.16 -1.35 -2.98
C THR A 120 -17.24 -1.84 -2.02
N GLY A 121 -16.83 -2.39 -0.87
CA GLY A 121 -17.70 -2.89 0.19
C GLY A 121 -18.37 -4.24 -0.09
N ILE A 122 -18.18 -4.82 -1.28
CA ILE A 122 -18.83 -6.09 -1.64
C ILE A 122 -17.79 -7.21 -1.62
N THR A 123 -18.02 -8.22 -0.79
CA THR A 123 -17.21 -9.44 -0.75
C THR A 123 -17.84 -10.55 -1.57
N GLY A 124 -17.03 -11.45 -2.13
CA GLY A 124 -17.52 -12.62 -2.84
C GLY A 124 -16.44 -13.45 -3.48
N VAL A 125 -16.85 -14.54 -4.13
CA VAL A 125 -15.95 -15.54 -4.76
C VAL A 125 -15.87 -15.40 -6.28
N ASN A 126 -16.67 -14.53 -6.88
CA ASN A 126 -16.66 -14.29 -8.32
C ASN A 126 -15.35 -13.65 -8.77
N ALA A 127 -15.02 -13.76 -10.07
CA ALA A 127 -13.80 -13.21 -10.62
C ALA A 127 -13.68 -11.68 -10.52
N SER A 128 -14.81 -10.96 -10.38
CA SER A 128 -14.87 -9.50 -10.21
C SER A 128 -14.88 -9.03 -8.75
N LEU A 129 -14.97 -9.95 -7.78
CA LEU A 129 -15.06 -9.63 -6.36
C LEU A 129 -13.82 -10.07 -5.62
N LEU A 130 -13.51 -9.35 -4.53
CA LEU A 130 -12.41 -9.67 -3.62
C LEU A 130 -12.96 -9.98 -2.22
N GLY A 131 -12.33 -10.98 -1.57
CA GLY A 131 -12.60 -11.36 -0.19
C GLY A 131 -11.41 -11.05 0.71
N TYR A 132 -11.37 -9.91 1.39
CA TYR A 132 -10.27 -9.47 2.22
C TYR A 132 -8.89 -9.60 1.53
N PRO A 133 -8.60 -8.77 0.52
CA PRO A 133 -7.32 -8.77 -0.14
C PRO A 133 -6.21 -8.37 0.85
N ILE A 134 -5.05 -9.03 0.76
CA ILE A 134 -3.94 -8.85 1.70
C ILE A 134 -2.70 -8.28 1.02
N SER A 135 -2.36 -8.77 -0.17
CA SER A 135 -1.14 -8.37 -0.86
C SER A 135 -1.37 -8.21 -2.35
N VAL A 136 -0.56 -7.37 -2.95
CA VAL A 136 -0.60 -7.02 -4.36
C VAL A 136 0.80 -7.00 -4.94
N VAL A 137 0.98 -7.61 -6.11
CA VAL A 137 2.22 -7.53 -6.87
C VAL A 137 1.92 -7.38 -8.36
N LEU A 138 2.87 -6.82 -9.09
CA LEU A 138 2.83 -6.68 -10.55
C LEU A 138 3.86 -7.62 -11.19
N ASP A 139 3.51 -8.23 -12.33
CA ASP A 139 4.51 -8.85 -13.19
C ASP A 139 5.13 -7.81 -14.16
N THR A 140 6.10 -8.25 -14.96
CA THR A 140 6.79 -7.38 -15.94
C THR A 140 5.89 -6.84 -17.05
N GLN A 141 4.71 -7.42 -17.22
CA GLN A 141 3.68 -6.97 -18.15
C GLN A 141 2.65 -6.06 -17.46
N LEU A 142 2.86 -5.76 -16.18
CA LEU A 142 1.98 -5.01 -15.29
C LEU A 142 0.62 -5.67 -15.06
N ASN A 143 0.53 -7.00 -15.21
CA ASN A 143 -0.64 -7.71 -14.71
C ASN A 143 -0.60 -7.72 -13.19
N LEU A 144 -1.78 -7.55 -12.60
CA LEU A 144 -1.96 -7.46 -11.15
C LEU A 144 -2.26 -8.84 -10.57
N TYR A 145 -1.55 -9.21 -9.52
CA TYR A 145 -1.84 -10.42 -8.73
C TYR A 145 -2.25 -9.99 -7.33
N VAL A 146 -3.39 -10.46 -6.87
CA VAL A 146 -3.98 -10.12 -5.57
C VAL A 146 -4.19 -11.39 -4.76
N SER A 147 -3.61 -11.46 -3.57
CA SER A 147 -3.88 -12.54 -2.62
C SER A 147 -5.09 -12.20 -1.74
N GLU A 148 -5.94 -13.19 -1.49
CA GLU A 148 -7.18 -13.06 -0.72
C GLU A 148 -7.25 -14.11 0.38
N THR A 149 -7.45 -13.69 1.62
CA THR A 149 -7.47 -14.63 2.75
C THR A 149 -8.77 -15.41 2.87
N THR A 150 -9.92 -14.76 2.75
CA THR A 150 -11.22 -15.44 2.95
C THR A 150 -11.62 -16.33 1.78
N ASN A 151 -11.09 -16.08 0.60
CA ASN A 151 -11.34 -16.91 -0.57
C ASN A 151 -10.24 -17.94 -0.83
N HIS A 152 -9.16 -17.95 -0.01
CA HIS A 152 -8.05 -18.90 -0.11
C HIS A 152 -7.46 -19.00 -1.52
N ARG A 153 -7.28 -17.85 -2.20
CA ARG A 153 -6.83 -17.79 -3.59
C ARG A 153 -5.92 -16.61 -3.88
N VAL A 154 -5.25 -16.67 -5.04
CA VAL A 154 -4.61 -15.53 -5.71
C VAL A 154 -5.35 -15.30 -7.02
N GLN A 155 -5.81 -14.08 -7.27
CA GLN A 155 -6.40 -13.67 -8.55
C GLN A 155 -5.40 -12.89 -9.39
N LYS A 156 -5.42 -13.15 -10.70
CA LYS A 156 -4.70 -12.35 -11.70
C LYS A 156 -5.69 -11.47 -12.46
N PHE A 157 -5.40 -10.18 -12.54
CA PHE A 157 -6.11 -9.20 -13.38
C PHE A 157 -5.17 -8.77 -14.49
N ILE A 158 -5.58 -9.00 -15.73
CA ILE A 158 -4.79 -8.68 -16.93
C ILE A 158 -4.90 -7.19 -17.20
N ARG A 159 -3.75 -6.55 -17.48
CA ARG A 159 -3.72 -5.17 -17.96
C ARG A 159 -4.16 -5.15 -19.44
N TYR A 160 -5.09 -4.27 -19.77
CA TYR A 160 -5.50 -3.97 -21.13
C TYR A 160 -4.86 -2.67 -21.63
#